data_ea3a13cebdb66f68c6489a55e7b8bc5b
#
_entry.id   ea3a13cebdb66f68c6489a55e7b8bc5b
#
_cell.length_a   1.000
_cell.length_b   1.000
_cell.length_c   1.000
_cell.angle_alpha   90.00
_cell.angle_beta   90.00
_cell.angle_gamma   90.00
#
_symmetry.space_group_name_H-M   'P 1'
#
loop_
_entity.id
_entity.type
_entity.pdbx_description
1 polymer ?
#
loop_
_entity_poly.entity_id
_entity_poly.type
_entity_poly.pdbx_seq_one_letter_code
_entity_poly.pdbx_strand_id
1 'polypeptide(L)'
;KIVFYISSLSDRGAWPDINYEDKKRSGWEPKIHAERILELVKLYYSRQTSYFRSEEVKKTIHKALDYWFTTKPVCLNWWYNQIGVPKTLGTAFILFEQELTSKEKKAAISVMGNAKFGMTGQNKVWLAGNIMMRALLQNDAELVKIARDTIVSEIVTGKIEGIKDDWSFHQHGAQQQFGNYGLSFVSGMSFFSGVFAGTSLAFDERQLGIISTLIDKGYRWIMWKGKMDVSSLGRQLFHHAPIHKALSLAFSASELGGGESKQCISVACNLLKENYGVMKQNPLVGHKHFWQSDYTIHRRPQWMASVKMASDRVVGVEMMNGDNMKGFYMADGATYIYQDGDEYLDIFPLWDWRKLPGVTAFQSDDPMPIIQKCHPRNATSFVGGVSNGMYGISAMEVNRAGIKACK
;
A
#
# COMPACT_ATOMS: atom_id res chain seq x y z
N LYS A 1 -19.75 13.67 11.45
CA LYS A 1 -18.27 13.73 11.40
C LYS A 1 -17.78 15.18 11.28
N ILE A 2 -18.11 15.92 10.22
CA ILE A 2 -17.63 17.29 9.98
C ILE A 2 -18.12 18.28 11.04
N VAL A 3 -19.42 18.24 11.39
CA VAL A 3 -19.98 19.05 12.47
C VAL A 3 -19.18 18.85 13.76
N PHE A 4 -18.89 17.60 14.10
CA PHE A 4 -18.05 17.28 15.27
C PHE A 4 -16.65 17.93 15.16
N TYR A 5 -16.00 17.90 14.00
CA TYR A 5 -14.67 18.49 13.83
C TYR A 5 -14.67 20.00 14.08
N ILE A 6 -15.73 20.69 13.64
CA ILE A 6 -15.86 22.13 13.81
C ILE A 6 -16.22 22.46 15.25
N SER A 7 -17.25 21.81 15.81
CA SER A 7 -17.82 22.17 17.11
C SER A 7 -16.97 21.70 18.31
N SER A 8 -16.16 20.62 18.16
CA SER A 8 -15.35 20.08 19.25
C SER A 8 -13.92 20.60 19.30
N LEU A 9 -13.50 21.40 18.29
CA LEU A 9 -12.16 21.99 18.31
C LEU A 9 -12.02 22.97 19.46
N SER A 10 -11.07 22.73 20.36
CA SER A 10 -10.79 23.59 21.50
C SER A 10 -10.28 24.97 21.07
N ASP A 11 -10.26 25.93 21.98
CA ASP A 11 -9.70 27.26 21.70
C ASP A 11 -8.22 27.22 21.34
N ARG A 12 -7.50 26.21 21.80
CA ARG A 12 -6.08 25.99 21.46
C ARG A 12 -5.88 25.27 20.13
N GLY A 13 -6.96 24.83 19.45
CA GLY A 13 -6.87 24.11 18.17
C GLY A 13 -6.65 22.60 18.29
N ALA A 14 -6.85 22.00 19.47
CA ALA A 14 -6.76 20.57 19.73
C ALA A 14 -8.16 19.92 19.70
N TRP A 15 -8.26 18.68 19.24
CA TRP A 15 -9.48 17.86 19.40
C TRP A 15 -9.40 17.04 20.69
N PRO A 16 -10.47 17.01 21.52
CA PRO A 16 -10.46 16.38 22.84
C PRO A 16 -10.40 14.85 22.80
N ASP A 17 -10.75 14.25 21.67
CA ASP A 17 -10.77 12.80 21.44
C ASP A 17 -9.45 12.27 20.81
N ILE A 18 -8.41 13.09 20.73
CA ILE A 18 -7.07 12.69 20.25
C ILE A 18 -6.09 12.73 21.42
N ASN A 19 -5.45 11.59 21.67
CA ASN A 19 -4.35 11.53 22.62
C ASN A 19 -3.04 12.03 21.96
N TYR A 20 -2.67 13.26 22.19
CA TYR A 20 -1.45 13.86 21.65
C TYR A 20 -0.17 13.34 22.30
N GLU A 21 -0.26 12.66 23.45
CA GLU A 21 0.86 12.03 24.15
C GLU A 21 1.06 10.55 23.73
N ASP A 22 0.30 10.08 22.74
CA ASP A 22 0.39 8.71 22.27
C ASP A 22 1.80 8.35 21.78
N LYS A 23 2.31 7.20 22.23
CA LYS A 23 3.64 6.68 21.89
C LYS A 23 3.59 5.44 21.00
N LYS A 24 2.43 5.07 20.50
CA LYS A 24 2.29 3.92 19.59
C LYS A 24 3.14 4.10 18.33
N ARG A 25 3.73 3.02 17.87
CA ARG A 25 4.51 2.98 16.62
C ARG A 25 3.65 2.67 15.39
N SER A 26 2.42 2.17 15.58
CA SER A 26 1.39 1.97 14.56
C SER A 26 0.06 2.47 15.13
N GLY A 27 -0.80 3.06 14.29
CA GLY A 27 -2.03 3.69 14.76
C GLY A 27 -1.80 4.92 15.66
N TRP A 28 -0.73 5.67 15.46
CA TRP A 28 -0.38 6.85 16.23
C TRP A 28 -1.44 7.95 16.11
N GLU A 29 -2.08 8.26 17.24
CA GLU A 29 -3.28 9.10 17.28
C GLU A 29 -3.09 10.55 16.80
N PRO A 30 -1.97 11.25 17.08
CA PRO A 30 -1.80 12.63 16.56
C PRO A 30 -1.87 12.72 15.04
N LYS A 31 -1.66 11.64 14.29
CA LYS A 31 -1.88 11.64 12.83
C LYS A 31 -3.34 11.92 12.45
N ILE A 32 -4.30 11.57 13.31
CA ILE A 32 -5.72 11.86 13.10
C ILE A 32 -5.95 13.38 13.00
N HIS A 33 -5.19 14.19 13.77
CA HIS A 33 -5.24 15.65 13.66
C HIS A 33 -4.89 16.14 12.24
N ALA A 34 -3.79 15.63 11.68
CA ALA A 34 -3.38 15.95 10.31
C ALA A 34 -4.42 15.50 9.26
N GLU A 35 -5.03 14.35 9.48
CA GLU A 35 -6.10 13.82 8.61
C GLU A 35 -7.35 14.69 8.66
N ARG A 36 -7.75 15.16 9.83
CA ARG A 36 -8.88 16.09 9.99
C ARG A 36 -8.64 17.43 9.30
N ILE A 37 -7.42 17.97 9.40
CA ILE A 37 -7.06 19.19 8.64
C ILE A 37 -7.26 18.94 7.15
N LEU A 38 -6.76 17.84 6.60
CA LEU A 38 -6.92 17.52 5.18
C LEU A 38 -8.39 17.35 4.79
N GLU A 39 -9.19 16.70 5.62
CA GLU A 39 -10.63 16.54 5.38
C GLU A 39 -11.36 17.91 5.39
N LEU A 40 -11.05 18.79 6.34
CA LEU A 40 -11.61 20.13 6.41
C LEU A 40 -11.20 20.99 5.19
N VAL A 41 -9.94 20.88 4.75
CA VAL A 41 -9.47 21.58 3.54
C VAL A 41 -10.21 21.09 2.30
N LYS A 42 -10.38 19.77 2.12
CA LYS A 42 -11.17 19.21 1.01
C LYS A 42 -12.62 19.69 1.06
N LEU A 43 -13.21 19.75 2.24
CA LEU A 43 -14.57 20.24 2.44
C LEU A 43 -14.69 21.73 2.06
N TYR A 44 -13.73 22.55 2.47
CA TYR A 44 -13.67 23.98 2.17
C TYR A 44 -13.71 24.26 0.66
N TYR A 45 -13.14 23.38 -0.16
CA TYR A 45 -13.17 23.48 -1.62
C TYR A 45 -14.26 22.64 -2.30
N SER A 46 -15.10 21.94 -1.54
CA SER A 46 -16.19 21.12 -2.09
C SER A 46 -17.41 21.94 -2.43
N ARG A 47 -17.63 22.22 -3.71
CA ARG A 47 -18.78 23.00 -4.22
C ARG A 47 -20.13 22.34 -3.96
N GLN A 48 -20.16 21.08 -3.59
CA GLN A 48 -21.40 20.31 -3.38
C GLN A 48 -21.91 20.39 -1.94
N THR A 49 -21.29 21.20 -1.08
CA THR A 49 -21.66 21.30 0.34
C THR A 49 -21.90 22.74 0.75
N SER A 50 -22.67 22.95 1.83
CA SER A 50 -22.87 24.27 2.46
C SER A 50 -21.58 24.86 3.07
N TYR A 51 -20.51 24.06 3.15
CA TYR A 51 -19.23 24.46 3.70
C TYR A 51 -18.26 25.04 2.67
N PHE A 52 -18.67 25.08 1.39
CA PHE A 52 -17.84 25.65 0.32
C PHE A 52 -17.43 27.09 0.66
N ARG A 53 -16.12 27.32 0.82
CA ARG A 53 -15.50 28.58 1.23
C ARG A 53 -16.09 29.20 2.50
N SER A 54 -16.57 28.36 3.42
CA SER A 54 -17.12 28.82 4.71
C SER A 54 -16.02 29.44 5.58
N GLU A 55 -16.27 30.65 6.09
CA GLU A 55 -15.35 31.32 7.02
C GLU A 55 -15.19 30.56 8.35
N GLU A 56 -16.21 29.84 8.80
CA GLU A 56 -16.14 28.98 9.97
C GLU A 56 -15.15 27.82 9.76
N VAL A 57 -15.24 27.12 8.62
CA VAL A 57 -14.31 26.04 8.26
C VAL A 57 -12.89 26.57 8.10
N LYS A 58 -12.73 27.72 7.44
CA LYS A 58 -11.43 28.38 7.27
C LYS A 58 -10.78 28.69 8.62
N LYS A 59 -11.52 29.34 9.54
CA LYS A 59 -11.03 29.63 10.91
C LYS A 59 -10.65 28.34 11.66
N THR A 60 -11.45 27.29 11.53
CA THR A 60 -11.18 25.98 12.12
C THR A 60 -9.87 25.37 11.59
N ILE A 61 -9.62 25.44 10.28
CA ILE A 61 -8.38 24.98 9.66
C ILE A 61 -7.19 25.75 10.21
N HIS A 62 -7.22 27.09 10.22
CA HIS A 62 -6.12 27.91 10.73
C HIS A 62 -5.81 27.60 12.20
N LYS A 63 -6.84 27.44 13.05
CA LYS A 63 -6.69 27.08 14.46
C LYS A 63 -6.03 25.73 14.66
N ALA A 64 -6.44 24.72 13.88
CA ALA A 64 -5.86 23.40 13.91
C ALA A 64 -4.40 23.39 13.38
N LEU A 65 -4.11 24.17 12.33
CA LEU A 65 -2.74 24.35 11.83
C LEU A 65 -1.83 25.01 12.85
N ASP A 66 -2.28 26.06 13.53
CA ASP A 66 -1.48 26.75 14.56
C ASP A 66 -1.13 25.80 15.72
N TYR A 67 -2.10 24.99 16.16
CA TYR A 67 -1.82 23.94 17.16
C TYR A 67 -0.74 22.97 16.70
N TRP A 68 -0.84 22.45 15.47
CA TRP A 68 0.15 21.53 14.92
C TRP A 68 1.54 22.17 14.84
N PHE A 69 1.63 23.39 14.33
CA PHE A 69 2.90 24.08 14.17
C PHE A 69 3.55 24.46 15.51
N THR A 70 2.74 24.67 16.54
CA THR A 70 3.21 25.02 17.89
C THR A 70 3.68 23.78 18.65
N THR A 71 2.88 22.70 18.64
CA THR A 71 3.16 21.49 19.44
C THR A 71 4.14 20.54 18.77
N LYS A 72 4.17 20.51 17.43
CA LYS A 72 5.08 19.68 16.61
C LYS A 72 5.12 18.22 17.06
N PRO A 73 3.99 17.49 17.07
CA PRO A 73 3.96 16.12 17.53
C PRO A 73 4.93 15.22 16.76
N VAL A 74 5.68 14.38 17.48
CA VAL A 74 6.69 13.46 16.90
C VAL A 74 6.35 12.02 17.28
N CYS A 75 6.24 11.14 16.28
CA CYS A 75 6.04 9.71 16.46
C CYS A 75 7.39 9.00 16.70
N LEU A 76 7.39 7.94 17.53
CA LEU A 76 8.54 7.05 17.68
C LEU A 76 8.86 6.23 16.42
N ASN A 77 7.94 6.14 15.48
CA ASN A 77 8.16 5.52 14.17
C ASN A 77 8.48 6.61 13.14
N TRP A 78 9.69 6.56 12.60
CA TRP A 78 10.22 7.51 11.61
C TRP A 78 9.30 7.70 10.40
N TRP A 79 8.57 6.64 10.00
CA TRP A 79 7.67 6.67 8.83
C TRP A 79 6.59 7.75 8.97
N TYR A 80 6.02 7.92 10.17
CA TYR A 80 5.03 8.99 10.40
C TYR A 80 5.65 10.37 10.21
N ASN A 81 6.87 10.58 10.72
CA ASN A 81 7.53 11.89 10.70
C ASN A 81 7.99 12.30 9.31
N GLN A 82 8.52 11.35 8.53
CA GLN A 82 9.13 11.64 7.22
C GLN A 82 8.18 11.37 6.05
N ILE A 83 7.21 10.47 6.20
CA ILE A 83 6.30 10.08 5.11
C ILE A 83 4.85 10.41 5.45
N GLY A 84 4.29 9.82 6.50
CA GLY A 84 2.86 9.84 6.75
C GLY A 84 2.29 11.23 7.01
N VAL A 85 2.91 12.00 7.90
CA VAL A 85 2.50 13.38 8.22
C VAL A 85 2.77 14.32 7.05
N PRO A 86 3.99 14.37 6.47
CA PRO A 86 4.25 15.21 5.29
C PRO A 86 3.31 14.90 4.12
N LYS A 87 3.00 13.63 3.84
CA LYS A 87 2.05 13.26 2.79
C LYS A 87 0.64 13.84 3.05
N THR A 88 0.15 13.73 4.29
CA THR A 88 -1.20 14.19 4.64
C THR A 88 -1.28 15.71 4.66
N LEU A 89 -0.40 16.35 5.42
CA LEU A 89 -0.38 17.81 5.56
C LEU A 89 0.10 18.51 4.27
N GLY A 90 1.05 17.93 3.55
CA GLY A 90 1.51 18.49 2.27
C GLY A 90 0.38 18.59 1.26
N THR A 91 -0.48 17.57 1.18
CA THR A 91 -1.70 17.66 0.35
C THR A 91 -2.63 18.78 0.83
N ALA A 92 -2.83 18.90 2.15
CA ALA A 92 -3.64 20.00 2.71
C ALA A 92 -3.02 21.36 2.40
N PHE A 93 -1.72 21.54 2.56
CA PHE A 93 -1.02 22.79 2.30
C PHE A 93 -1.09 23.21 0.83
N ILE A 94 -0.92 22.28 -0.12
CA ILE A 94 -1.05 22.57 -1.56
C ILE A 94 -2.50 23.03 -1.89
N LEU A 95 -3.49 22.29 -1.40
CA LEU A 95 -4.89 22.65 -1.64
C LEU A 95 -5.27 24.00 -1.01
N PHE A 96 -4.72 24.32 0.14
CA PHE A 96 -5.04 25.50 0.94
C PHE A 96 -4.03 26.65 0.78
N GLU A 97 -3.11 26.55 -0.19
CA GLU A 97 -1.97 27.47 -0.35
C GLU A 97 -2.38 28.96 -0.39
N GLN A 98 -3.44 29.28 -1.13
CA GLN A 98 -3.93 30.64 -1.29
C GLN A 98 -4.49 31.25 -0.01
N GLU A 99 -4.90 30.44 0.95
CA GLU A 99 -5.45 30.86 2.23
C GLU A 99 -4.39 30.87 3.35
N LEU A 100 -3.22 30.24 3.13
CA LEU A 100 -2.14 30.22 4.13
C LEU A 100 -1.54 31.61 4.32
N THR A 101 -1.40 32.02 5.57
CA THR A 101 -0.60 33.19 5.91
C THR A 101 0.88 32.96 5.62
N SER A 102 1.68 34.02 5.46
CA SER A 102 3.13 33.90 5.27
C SER A 102 3.85 33.12 6.41
N LYS A 103 3.34 33.25 7.65
CA LYS A 103 3.84 32.49 8.81
C LYS A 103 3.53 31.00 8.67
N GLU A 104 2.30 30.65 8.32
CA GLU A 104 1.85 29.27 8.12
C GLU A 104 2.56 28.61 6.93
N LYS A 105 2.75 29.35 5.81
CA LYS A 105 3.49 28.82 4.65
C LYS A 105 4.95 28.46 5.02
N LYS A 106 5.62 29.32 5.81
CA LYS A 106 6.97 28.99 6.31
C LYS A 106 6.97 27.76 7.23
N ALA A 107 5.99 27.65 8.13
CA ALA A 107 5.84 26.49 9.02
C ALA A 107 5.52 25.19 8.22
N ALA A 108 4.64 25.27 7.22
CA ALA A 108 4.32 24.18 6.32
C ALA A 108 5.57 23.65 5.58
N ILE A 109 6.37 24.52 4.99
CA ILE A 109 7.65 24.17 4.35
C ILE A 109 8.59 23.48 5.35
N SER A 110 8.63 23.94 6.61
CA SER A 110 9.43 23.30 7.67
C SER A 110 8.95 21.88 7.98
N VAL A 111 7.64 21.65 8.11
CA VAL A 111 7.06 20.31 8.29
C VAL A 111 7.41 19.39 7.11
N MET A 112 7.27 19.89 5.89
CA MET A 112 7.62 19.16 4.68
C MET A 112 9.12 18.87 4.56
N GLY A 113 9.96 19.68 5.22
CA GLY A 113 11.41 19.51 5.31
C GLY A 113 11.88 18.24 6.04
N ASN A 114 10.98 17.54 6.75
CA ASN A 114 11.27 16.24 7.36
C ASN A 114 11.48 15.13 6.32
N ALA A 115 10.87 15.22 5.13
CA ALA A 115 11.12 14.30 4.03
C ALA A 115 12.48 14.58 3.40
N LYS A 116 13.28 13.53 3.20
CA LYS A 116 14.60 13.58 2.53
C LYS A 116 14.64 12.52 1.45
N PHE A 117 15.36 12.79 0.35
CA PHE A 117 15.64 11.75 -0.64
C PHE A 117 16.39 10.59 0.01
N GLY A 118 16.04 9.39 -0.37
CA GLY A 118 16.63 8.17 0.16
C GLY A 118 15.67 6.99 0.09
N MET A 119 16.05 5.90 0.72
CA MET A 119 15.30 4.65 0.74
C MET A 119 15.18 3.99 -0.65
N THR A 120 14.36 2.95 -0.75
CA THR A 120 14.12 2.14 -1.96
C THR A 120 12.64 1.84 -2.11
N GLY A 121 12.25 1.42 -3.31
CA GLY A 121 10.88 1.02 -3.59
C GLY A 121 9.85 2.10 -3.26
N GLN A 122 8.76 1.71 -2.64
CA GLN A 122 7.66 2.64 -2.34
C GLN A 122 8.02 3.72 -1.31
N ASN A 123 8.92 3.46 -0.38
CA ASN A 123 9.37 4.50 0.56
C ASN A 123 10.06 5.65 -0.16
N LYS A 124 10.91 5.36 -1.15
CA LYS A 124 11.55 6.38 -2.00
C LYS A 124 10.52 7.21 -2.76
N VAL A 125 9.50 6.55 -3.33
CA VAL A 125 8.41 7.24 -4.04
C VAL A 125 7.65 8.20 -3.12
N TRP A 126 7.29 7.77 -1.91
CA TRP A 126 6.61 8.64 -0.94
C TRP A 126 7.45 9.83 -0.52
N LEU A 127 8.74 9.61 -0.22
CA LEU A 127 9.65 10.69 0.17
C LEU A 127 9.82 11.72 -0.96
N ALA A 128 10.02 11.24 -2.20
CA ALA A 128 10.12 12.12 -3.36
C ALA A 128 8.82 12.89 -3.62
N GLY A 129 7.65 12.25 -3.48
CA GLY A 129 6.35 12.93 -3.58
C GLY A 129 6.17 14.02 -2.52
N ASN A 130 6.61 13.78 -1.28
CA ASN A 130 6.59 14.80 -0.23
C ASN A 130 7.53 15.97 -0.52
N ILE A 131 8.73 15.67 -1.06
CA ILE A 131 9.68 16.71 -1.48
C ILE A 131 9.11 17.53 -2.64
N MET A 132 8.41 16.88 -3.57
CA MET A 132 7.73 17.57 -4.67
C MET A 132 6.68 18.55 -4.16
N MET A 133 5.83 18.15 -3.21
CA MET A 133 4.85 19.06 -2.60
C MET A 133 5.54 20.26 -1.91
N ARG A 134 6.67 20.03 -1.24
CA ARG A 134 7.46 21.12 -0.69
C ARG A 134 8.00 22.05 -1.78
N ALA A 135 8.53 21.49 -2.86
CA ALA A 135 9.07 22.25 -3.99
C ALA A 135 7.99 23.14 -4.63
N LEU A 136 6.77 22.62 -4.79
CA LEU A 136 5.62 23.40 -5.26
C LEU A 136 5.31 24.59 -4.33
N LEU A 137 5.27 24.37 -3.01
CA LEU A 137 5.06 25.47 -2.03
C LEU A 137 6.19 26.53 -2.07
N GLN A 138 7.39 26.14 -2.52
CA GLN A 138 8.54 27.02 -2.64
C GLN A 138 8.69 27.66 -4.03
N ASN A 139 7.85 27.28 -5.01
CA ASN A 139 7.97 27.62 -6.43
C ASN A 139 9.34 27.20 -7.02
N ASP A 140 9.88 26.05 -6.57
CA ASP A 140 11.16 25.51 -7.01
C ASP A 140 10.95 24.43 -8.11
N ALA A 141 10.96 24.87 -9.36
CA ALA A 141 10.70 24.02 -10.52
C ALA A 141 11.80 22.94 -10.70
N GLU A 142 13.06 23.27 -10.38
CA GLU A 142 14.17 22.31 -10.50
C GLU A 142 14.02 21.17 -9.48
N LEU A 143 13.64 21.50 -8.24
CA LEU A 143 13.39 20.48 -7.22
C LEU A 143 12.17 19.63 -7.55
N VAL A 144 11.12 20.19 -8.21
CA VAL A 144 9.97 19.41 -8.72
C VAL A 144 10.46 18.38 -9.75
N LYS A 145 11.31 18.79 -10.68
CA LYS A 145 11.88 17.89 -11.69
C LYS A 145 12.72 16.77 -11.05
N ILE A 146 13.61 17.11 -10.12
CA ILE A 146 14.43 16.13 -9.40
C ILE A 146 13.54 15.12 -8.66
N ALA A 147 12.50 15.60 -7.99
CA ALA A 147 11.56 14.74 -7.28
C ALA A 147 10.79 13.80 -8.23
N ARG A 148 10.32 14.32 -9.37
CA ARG A 148 9.69 13.53 -10.45
C ARG A 148 10.64 12.45 -10.96
N ASP A 149 11.89 12.82 -11.29
CA ASP A 149 12.88 11.88 -11.82
C ASP A 149 13.24 10.80 -10.79
N THR A 150 13.23 11.16 -9.50
CA THR A 150 13.39 10.21 -8.39
C THR A 150 12.21 9.22 -8.33
N ILE A 151 10.97 9.68 -8.51
CA ILE A 151 9.78 8.82 -8.56
C ILE A 151 9.88 7.83 -9.70
N VAL A 152 10.10 8.30 -10.93
CA VAL A 152 10.13 7.44 -12.12
C VAL A 152 11.33 6.49 -12.15
N SER A 153 12.40 6.80 -11.41
CA SER A 153 13.55 5.89 -11.27
C SER A 153 13.21 4.55 -10.62
N GLU A 154 12.05 4.45 -9.96
CA GLU A 154 11.56 3.19 -9.39
C GLU A 154 10.69 2.37 -10.37
N ILE A 155 10.38 2.92 -11.56
CA ILE A 155 9.62 2.21 -12.61
C ILE A 155 10.59 1.36 -13.45
N VAL A 156 11.17 0.37 -12.79
CA VAL A 156 12.09 -0.61 -13.40
C VAL A 156 11.91 -1.95 -12.71
N THR A 157 12.31 -3.04 -13.38
CA THR A 157 12.36 -4.38 -12.78
C THR A 157 13.75 -4.72 -12.27
N GLY A 158 13.88 -5.80 -11.51
CA GLY A 158 15.16 -6.41 -11.12
C GLY A 158 15.89 -5.79 -9.94
N LYS A 159 15.40 -4.70 -9.34
CA LYS A 159 15.96 -4.16 -8.09
C LYS A 159 15.67 -5.09 -6.90
N ILE A 160 16.42 -4.92 -5.80
CA ILE A 160 16.18 -5.66 -4.54
C ILE A 160 14.76 -5.42 -4.04
N GLU A 161 14.31 -4.16 -3.99
CA GLU A 161 12.94 -3.74 -3.68
C GLU A 161 12.29 -3.10 -4.90
N GLY A 162 10.97 -3.15 -4.99
CA GLY A 162 10.19 -2.68 -6.13
C GLY A 162 9.67 -3.82 -7.00
N ILE A 163 9.49 -3.56 -8.29
CA ILE A 163 8.95 -4.50 -9.27
C ILE A 163 10.00 -5.58 -9.56
N LYS A 164 9.57 -6.85 -9.49
CA LYS A 164 10.43 -8.00 -9.78
C LYS A 164 10.24 -8.47 -11.24
N ASP A 165 11.22 -9.24 -11.77
CA ASP A 165 11.17 -9.72 -13.15
C ASP A 165 10.03 -10.74 -13.39
N ASP A 166 9.53 -11.37 -12.32
CA ASP A 166 8.33 -12.23 -12.36
C ASP A 166 7.01 -11.46 -12.19
N TRP A 167 7.09 -10.12 -12.10
CA TRP A 167 5.97 -9.20 -11.86
C TRP A 167 5.36 -9.30 -10.47
N SER A 168 6.09 -9.84 -9.49
CA SER A 168 5.79 -9.61 -8.09
C SER A 168 6.34 -8.25 -7.63
N PHE A 169 6.00 -7.83 -6.42
CA PHE A 169 6.49 -6.60 -5.82
C PHE A 169 7.12 -6.88 -4.45
N HIS A 170 8.35 -6.41 -4.25
CA HIS A 170 9.08 -6.58 -3.00
C HIS A 170 9.26 -5.25 -2.26
N GLN A 171 9.20 -5.32 -0.93
CA GLN A 171 9.61 -4.26 -0.02
C GLN A 171 10.06 -4.89 1.31
N HIS A 172 10.93 -4.21 2.04
CA HIS A 172 11.64 -4.71 3.23
C HIS A 172 12.51 -5.93 2.91
N GLY A 173 13.34 -5.78 1.87
CA GLY A 173 14.17 -6.82 1.31
C GLY A 173 13.40 -7.74 0.35
N ALA A 174 13.80 -8.99 0.29
CA ALA A 174 13.18 -9.99 -0.58
C ALA A 174 11.85 -10.49 0.00
N GLN A 175 10.89 -9.61 0.16
CA GLN A 175 9.57 -9.90 0.73
C GLN A 175 8.46 -9.48 -0.19
N GLN A 176 7.54 -10.40 -0.49
CA GLN A 176 6.33 -10.09 -1.24
C GLN A 176 5.44 -9.09 -0.50
N GLN A 177 5.10 -7.99 -1.16
CA GLN A 177 4.33 -6.88 -0.59
C GLN A 177 3.26 -6.35 -1.54
N PHE A 178 2.59 -7.21 -2.31
CA PHE A 178 1.56 -6.80 -3.27
C PHE A 178 0.48 -5.91 -2.66
N GLY A 179 -0.21 -6.42 -1.64
CA GLY A 179 -1.37 -5.75 -1.04
C GLY A 179 -1.01 -4.64 -0.04
N ASN A 180 0.25 -4.28 0.11
CA ASN A 180 0.71 -3.23 1.01
C ASN A 180 1.52 -2.18 0.23
N TYR A 181 2.86 -2.27 0.26
CA TYR A 181 3.74 -1.31 -0.42
C TYR A 181 3.56 -1.31 -1.94
N GLY A 182 3.36 -2.47 -2.54
CA GLY A 182 3.13 -2.60 -3.97
C GLY A 182 1.82 -1.96 -4.42
N LEU A 183 0.73 -2.12 -3.66
CA LEU A 183 -0.52 -1.43 -3.94
C LEU A 183 -0.35 0.09 -3.86
N SER A 184 0.34 0.56 -2.83
CA SER A 184 0.66 2.00 -2.69
C SER A 184 1.54 2.50 -3.83
N PHE A 185 2.43 1.64 -4.36
CA PHE A 185 3.26 1.95 -5.52
C PHE A 185 2.39 2.15 -6.77
N VAL A 186 1.51 1.21 -7.08
CA VAL A 186 0.59 1.33 -8.23
C VAL A 186 -0.28 2.57 -8.09
N SER A 187 -0.88 2.80 -6.90
CA SER A 187 -1.72 3.99 -6.67
C SER A 187 -0.93 5.30 -6.79
N GLY A 188 0.31 5.33 -6.28
CA GLY A 188 1.19 6.48 -6.41
C GLY A 188 1.58 6.76 -7.87
N MET A 189 1.92 5.71 -8.63
CA MET A 189 2.29 5.86 -10.04
C MET A 189 1.09 6.27 -10.91
N SER A 190 -0.11 5.74 -10.63
CA SER A 190 -1.33 6.18 -11.29
C SER A 190 -1.60 7.66 -11.03
N PHE A 191 -1.53 8.10 -9.78
CA PHE A 191 -1.69 9.50 -9.41
C PHE A 191 -0.68 10.41 -10.14
N PHE A 192 0.61 10.09 -10.08
CA PHE A 192 1.64 10.92 -10.71
C PHE A 192 1.56 10.90 -12.23
N SER A 193 1.23 9.76 -12.85
CA SER A 193 1.05 9.70 -14.30
C SER A 193 -0.12 10.58 -14.77
N GLY A 194 -1.21 10.64 -13.99
CA GLY A 194 -2.35 11.53 -14.27
C GLY A 194 -2.01 13.01 -14.06
N VAL A 195 -1.34 13.35 -12.94
CA VAL A 195 -0.96 14.73 -12.62
C VAL A 195 0.02 15.31 -13.66
N PHE A 196 0.93 14.50 -14.20
CA PHE A 196 1.90 14.95 -15.20
C PHE A 196 1.43 14.79 -16.64
N ALA A 197 0.28 14.17 -16.90
CA ALA A 197 -0.25 14.01 -18.25
C ALA A 197 -0.34 15.37 -18.98
N GLY A 198 0.05 15.40 -20.25
CA GLY A 198 0.04 16.63 -21.06
C GLY A 198 1.10 17.67 -20.68
N THR A 199 2.03 17.37 -19.78
CA THR A 199 3.14 18.26 -19.41
C THR A 199 4.49 17.72 -19.89
N SER A 200 5.54 18.55 -19.83
CA SER A 200 6.93 18.11 -20.10
C SER A 200 7.47 17.09 -19.08
N LEU A 201 6.74 16.84 -17.98
CA LEU A 201 7.07 15.88 -16.93
C LEU A 201 6.27 14.58 -17.06
N ALA A 202 5.48 14.40 -18.14
CA ALA A 202 4.68 13.21 -18.39
C ALA A 202 5.52 11.92 -18.32
N PHE A 203 4.86 10.83 -17.93
CA PHE A 203 5.46 9.50 -18.01
C PHE A 203 5.54 9.08 -19.50
N ASP A 204 6.64 8.48 -19.87
CA ASP A 204 6.80 7.92 -21.22
C ASP A 204 6.06 6.58 -21.37
N GLU A 205 5.92 6.12 -22.63
CA GLU A 205 5.22 4.85 -22.93
C GLU A 205 5.88 3.63 -22.27
N ARG A 206 7.21 3.63 -22.11
CA ARG A 206 7.92 2.54 -21.45
C ARG A 206 7.57 2.49 -19.96
N GLN A 207 7.52 3.64 -19.29
CA GLN A 207 7.15 3.75 -17.88
C GLN A 207 5.70 3.30 -17.66
N LEU A 208 4.77 3.78 -18.47
CA LEU A 208 3.36 3.35 -18.43
C LEU A 208 3.22 1.85 -18.75
N GLY A 209 3.98 1.36 -19.71
CA GLY A 209 4.02 -0.06 -20.10
C GLY A 209 4.47 -0.97 -18.96
N ILE A 210 5.49 -0.58 -18.18
CA ILE A 210 5.96 -1.35 -17.02
C ILE A 210 4.87 -1.42 -15.94
N ILE A 211 4.22 -0.30 -15.61
CA ILE A 211 3.17 -0.28 -14.59
C ILE A 211 1.95 -1.08 -15.05
N SER A 212 1.53 -0.93 -16.31
CA SER A 212 0.44 -1.71 -16.90
C SER A 212 0.74 -3.21 -16.84
N THR A 213 1.98 -3.60 -17.14
CA THR A 213 2.39 -5.01 -17.09
C THR A 213 2.42 -5.54 -15.66
N LEU A 214 2.84 -4.73 -14.69
CA LEU A 214 2.75 -5.10 -13.27
C LEU A 214 1.29 -5.38 -12.85
N ILE A 215 0.35 -4.56 -13.33
CA ILE A 215 -1.08 -4.79 -13.07
C ILE A 215 -1.56 -6.07 -13.77
N ASP A 216 -1.28 -6.26 -15.06
CA ASP A 216 -1.76 -7.40 -15.85
C ASP A 216 -1.08 -8.72 -15.46
N LYS A 217 0.25 -8.72 -15.32
CA LYS A 217 1.03 -9.93 -15.05
C LYS A 217 1.27 -10.21 -13.57
N GLY A 218 1.04 -9.22 -12.71
CA GLY A 218 1.14 -9.35 -11.25
C GLY A 218 -0.23 -9.38 -10.59
N TYR A 219 -0.83 -8.21 -10.44
CA TYR A 219 -2.04 -8.03 -9.63
C TYR A 219 -3.27 -8.76 -10.13
N ARG A 220 -3.50 -8.83 -11.44
CA ARG A 220 -4.63 -9.52 -12.03
C ARG A 220 -4.66 -11.01 -11.64
N TRP A 221 -3.49 -11.61 -11.45
CA TRP A 221 -3.37 -13.02 -11.03
C TRP A 221 -3.83 -13.26 -9.60
N ILE A 222 -3.64 -12.31 -8.70
CA ILE A 222 -3.94 -12.43 -7.27
C ILE A 222 -5.31 -11.88 -6.87
N MET A 223 -6.11 -11.45 -7.83
CA MET A 223 -7.48 -10.98 -7.61
C MET A 223 -8.49 -12.03 -8.05
N TRP A 224 -9.52 -12.23 -7.24
CA TRP A 224 -10.63 -13.12 -7.53
C TRP A 224 -11.94 -12.48 -7.11
N LYS A 225 -12.86 -12.28 -8.09
CA LYS A 225 -14.23 -11.72 -7.88
C LYS A 225 -14.23 -10.47 -6.96
N GLY A 226 -13.33 -9.54 -7.23
CA GLY A 226 -13.24 -8.29 -6.47
C GLY A 226 -12.59 -8.39 -5.09
N LYS A 227 -11.89 -9.46 -4.81
CA LYS A 227 -11.10 -9.66 -3.58
C LYS A 227 -9.65 -9.96 -3.94
N MET A 228 -8.74 -9.49 -3.11
CA MET A 228 -7.32 -9.78 -3.23
C MET A 228 -6.97 -11.01 -2.40
N ASP A 229 -6.14 -11.90 -2.93
CA ASP A 229 -5.69 -13.09 -2.21
C ASP A 229 -5.07 -12.74 -0.85
N VAL A 230 -5.47 -13.48 0.18
CA VAL A 230 -5.03 -13.27 1.57
C VAL A 230 -3.51 -13.35 1.73
N SER A 231 -2.87 -14.29 1.01
CA SER A 231 -1.40 -14.44 1.04
C SER A 231 -0.65 -13.20 0.53
N SER A 232 -1.33 -12.33 -0.22
CA SER A 232 -0.73 -11.14 -0.83
C SER A 232 -0.88 -9.86 0.00
N LEU A 233 -1.63 -9.90 1.11
CA LEU A 233 -1.94 -8.72 1.93
C LEU A 233 -0.77 -8.24 2.81
N GLY A 234 0.30 -9.03 2.90
CA GLY A 234 1.41 -8.77 3.82
C GLY A 234 0.94 -8.86 5.28
N ARG A 235 1.36 -7.90 6.13
CA ARG A 235 0.91 -7.82 7.53
C ARG A 235 -0.45 -7.14 7.72
N GLN A 236 -1.04 -6.60 6.66
CA GLN A 236 -2.26 -5.78 6.76
C GLN A 236 -3.53 -6.61 6.63
N LEU A 237 -3.77 -7.45 7.63
CA LEU A 237 -4.94 -8.32 7.75
C LEU A 237 -6.07 -7.61 8.51
N PHE A 238 -6.58 -6.53 7.92
CA PHE A 238 -7.65 -5.73 8.51
C PHE A 238 -9.03 -6.21 8.08
N HIS A 239 -10.05 -5.77 8.78
CA HIS A 239 -11.44 -5.97 8.40
C HIS A 239 -11.68 -5.50 6.97
N HIS A 240 -12.29 -6.35 6.15
CA HIS A 240 -12.54 -6.13 4.72
C HIS A 240 -11.30 -5.80 3.86
N ALA A 241 -10.07 -6.06 4.35
CA ALA A 241 -8.85 -5.75 3.61
C ALA A 241 -8.81 -6.34 2.18
N PRO A 242 -9.22 -7.59 1.92
CA PRO A 242 -9.26 -8.14 0.55
C PRO A 242 -10.10 -7.31 -0.41
N ILE A 243 -11.27 -6.82 0.03
CA ILE A 243 -12.18 -6.00 -0.78
C ILE A 243 -11.61 -4.60 -0.99
N HIS A 244 -11.22 -3.92 0.08
CA HIS A 244 -10.74 -2.54 0.01
C HIS A 244 -9.48 -2.42 -0.84
N LYS A 245 -8.58 -3.39 -0.76
CA LYS A 245 -7.34 -3.40 -1.54
C LYS A 245 -7.60 -3.69 -3.02
N ALA A 246 -8.49 -4.63 -3.32
CA ALA A 246 -8.90 -4.92 -4.68
C ALA A 246 -9.58 -3.71 -5.34
N LEU A 247 -10.47 -3.02 -4.61
CA LEU A 247 -11.14 -1.81 -5.09
C LEU A 247 -10.14 -0.66 -5.33
N SER A 248 -9.19 -0.45 -4.40
CA SER A 248 -8.11 0.53 -4.56
C SER A 248 -7.27 0.27 -5.80
N LEU A 249 -6.94 -1.00 -6.07
CA LEU A 249 -6.22 -1.38 -7.29
C LEU A 249 -7.03 -1.07 -8.56
N ALA A 250 -8.33 -1.37 -8.54
CA ALA A 250 -9.21 -1.13 -9.68
C ALA A 250 -9.31 0.36 -10.03
N PHE A 251 -9.45 1.22 -9.03
CA PHE A 251 -9.39 2.68 -9.22
C PHE A 251 -8.04 3.13 -9.77
N SER A 252 -6.94 2.66 -9.17
CA SER A 252 -5.60 3.02 -9.64
C SER A 252 -5.35 2.60 -11.08
N ALA A 253 -5.83 1.41 -11.47
CA ALA A 253 -5.71 0.93 -12.84
C ALA A 253 -6.51 1.80 -13.83
N SER A 254 -7.70 2.27 -13.44
CA SER A 254 -8.54 3.11 -14.29
C SER A 254 -8.01 4.54 -14.47
N GLU A 255 -7.21 5.03 -13.53
CA GLU A 255 -6.62 6.38 -13.56
C GLU A 255 -5.23 6.41 -14.22
N LEU A 256 -4.61 5.24 -14.47
CA LEU A 256 -3.26 5.16 -14.98
C LEU A 256 -3.12 5.84 -16.35
N GLY A 257 -2.13 6.72 -16.46
CA GLY A 257 -1.84 7.47 -17.70
C GLY A 257 -2.86 8.55 -18.03
N GLY A 258 -3.67 8.98 -17.05
CA GLY A 258 -4.72 10.00 -17.26
C GLY A 258 -5.83 9.54 -18.22
N GLY A 259 -5.96 8.23 -18.46
CA GLY A 259 -6.94 7.66 -19.40
C GLY A 259 -6.60 7.82 -20.89
N GLU A 260 -5.38 8.18 -21.24
CA GLU A 260 -4.96 8.40 -22.64
C GLU A 260 -4.29 7.16 -23.27
N SER A 261 -3.60 6.34 -22.47
CA SER A 261 -2.89 5.17 -22.97
C SER A 261 -3.84 4.00 -23.26
N LYS A 262 -3.89 3.56 -24.54
CA LYS A 262 -4.70 2.39 -24.94
C LYS A 262 -4.33 1.12 -24.18
N GLN A 263 -3.06 0.90 -23.89
CA GLN A 263 -2.58 -0.25 -23.13
C GLN A 263 -3.09 -0.18 -21.69
N CYS A 264 -2.99 0.98 -21.02
CA CYS A 264 -3.48 1.17 -19.65
C CYS A 264 -5.00 0.95 -19.58
N ILE A 265 -5.76 1.52 -20.52
CA ILE A 265 -7.21 1.34 -20.63
C ILE A 265 -7.55 -0.15 -20.79
N SER A 266 -6.86 -0.87 -21.68
CA SER A 266 -7.11 -2.30 -21.92
C SER A 266 -6.89 -3.13 -20.64
N VAL A 267 -5.80 -2.88 -19.93
CA VAL A 267 -5.48 -3.57 -18.66
C VAL A 267 -6.52 -3.27 -17.59
N ALA A 268 -6.91 -2.01 -17.43
CA ALA A 268 -7.95 -1.60 -16.49
C ALA A 268 -9.30 -2.26 -16.83
N CYS A 269 -9.69 -2.25 -18.11
CA CYS A 269 -10.92 -2.91 -18.56
C CYS A 269 -10.93 -4.41 -18.26
N ASN A 270 -9.82 -5.12 -18.50
CA ASN A 270 -9.73 -6.55 -18.20
C ASN A 270 -9.90 -6.80 -16.69
N LEU A 271 -9.16 -6.05 -15.86
CA LEU A 271 -9.22 -6.18 -14.41
C LEU A 271 -10.64 -5.89 -13.87
N LEU A 272 -11.28 -4.82 -14.35
CA LEU A 272 -12.62 -4.42 -13.92
C LEU A 272 -13.69 -5.45 -14.36
N LYS A 273 -13.62 -5.91 -15.61
CA LYS A 273 -14.58 -6.90 -16.15
C LYS A 273 -14.52 -8.23 -15.40
N GLU A 274 -13.31 -8.70 -15.09
CA GLU A 274 -13.10 -9.97 -14.39
C GLU A 274 -13.55 -9.93 -12.93
N ASN A 275 -13.42 -8.79 -12.27
CA ASN A 275 -13.61 -8.68 -10.84
C ASN A 275 -14.94 -8.02 -10.43
N TYR A 276 -15.47 -7.12 -11.25
CA TYR A 276 -16.69 -6.36 -10.92
C TYR A 276 -17.79 -6.52 -11.99
N GLY A 277 -17.63 -7.45 -12.84
CA GLY A 277 -18.23 -7.92 -14.00
C GLY A 277 -19.61 -7.57 -14.42
N VAL A 278 -19.71 -6.67 -15.39
CA VAL A 278 -20.90 -6.53 -16.24
C VAL A 278 -20.84 -7.46 -17.46
N MET A 279 -19.67 -8.04 -17.79
CA MET A 279 -19.51 -8.92 -18.95
C MET A 279 -18.84 -10.23 -18.56
N LYS A 280 -19.48 -11.35 -18.93
CA LYS A 280 -18.90 -12.69 -18.92
C LYS A 280 -17.87 -12.79 -20.04
N GLN A 281 -16.66 -12.28 -19.80
CA GLN A 281 -15.53 -12.53 -20.70
C GLN A 281 -14.67 -13.66 -20.16
N ASN A 282 -13.88 -14.29 -21.04
CA ASN A 282 -12.99 -15.38 -20.68
C ASN A 282 -12.19 -15.01 -19.44
N PRO A 283 -12.37 -15.70 -18.29
CA PRO A 283 -11.62 -15.42 -17.11
C PRO A 283 -10.14 -15.71 -17.37
N LEU A 284 -9.25 -15.00 -16.65
CA LEU A 284 -7.84 -15.37 -16.63
C LEU A 284 -7.71 -16.79 -16.11
N VAL A 285 -7.22 -17.69 -16.95
CA VAL A 285 -7.01 -19.11 -16.66
C VAL A 285 -5.54 -19.46 -16.82
N GLY A 286 -5.03 -20.36 -16.01
CA GLY A 286 -3.67 -20.82 -16.10
C GLY A 286 -3.01 -21.07 -14.75
N HIS A 287 -1.70 -21.22 -14.81
CA HIS A 287 -0.83 -21.40 -13.65
C HIS A 287 0.32 -20.40 -13.74
N LYS A 288 0.62 -19.74 -12.63
CA LYS A 288 1.74 -18.83 -12.51
C LYS A 288 2.51 -19.08 -11.22
N HIS A 289 3.82 -19.24 -11.36
CA HIS A 289 4.75 -19.24 -10.24
C HIS A 289 5.52 -17.91 -10.23
N PHE A 290 5.37 -17.14 -9.15
CA PHE A 290 6.17 -15.96 -8.87
C PHE A 290 7.46 -16.42 -8.19
N TRP A 291 8.46 -16.72 -9.02
CA TRP A 291 9.68 -17.42 -8.59
C TRP A 291 10.62 -16.58 -7.73
N GLN A 292 10.49 -15.26 -7.76
CA GLN A 292 11.20 -14.37 -6.84
C GLN A 292 10.51 -14.19 -5.48
N SER A 293 9.25 -14.66 -5.36
CA SER A 293 8.43 -14.51 -4.18
C SER A 293 8.01 -15.84 -3.54
N ASP A 294 8.49 -16.98 -4.07
CA ASP A 294 8.07 -18.31 -3.64
C ASP A 294 6.54 -18.45 -3.54
N TYR A 295 5.83 -17.98 -4.58
CA TYR A 295 4.39 -17.82 -4.54
C TYR A 295 3.76 -18.34 -5.84
N THR A 296 2.72 -19.18 -5.71
CA THR A 296 2.07 -19.82 -6.84
C THR A 296 0.59 -19.50 -6.86
N ILE A 297 0.08 -19.25 -8.06
CA ILE A 297 -1.36 -19.09 -8.34
C ILE A 297 -1.77 -20.09 -9.41
N HIS A 298 -2.89 -20.76 -9.20
CA HIS A 298 -3.56 -21.61 -10.17
C HIS A 298 -5.00 -21.13 -10.36
N ARG A 299 -5.38 -20.86 -11.61
CA ARG A 299 -6.70 -20.31 -11.95
C ARG A 299 -7.44 -21.20 -12.94
N ARG A 300 -8.71 -21.41 -12.67
CA ARG A 300 -9.67 -22.08 -13.55
C ARG A 300 -10.94 -21.22 -13.62
N PRO A 301 -11.85 -21.47 -14.57
CA PRO A 301 -13.04 -20.64 -14.72
C PRO A 301 -13.88 -20.48 -13.45
N GLN A 302 -13.91 -21.49 -12.58
CA GLN A 302 -14.77 -21.54 -11.40
C GLN A 302 -14.01 -21.37 -10.08
N TRP A 303 -12.66 -21.37 -10.09
CA TRP A 303 -11.88 -21.28 -8.85
C TRP A 303 -10.47 -20.74 -9.08
N MET A 304 -9.90 -20.23 -8.02
CA MET A 304 -8.50 -19.87 -7.91
C MET A 304 -7.89 -20.53 -6.68
N ALA A 305 -6.67 -21.00 -6.77
CA ALA A 305 -5.90 -21.44 -5.63
C ALA A 305 -4.56 -20.67 -5.56
N SER A 306 -4.13 -20.35 -4.35
CA SER A 306 -2.81 -19.78 -4.07
C SER A 306 -2.04 -20.66 -3.11
N VAL A 307 -0.70 -20.68 -3.25
CA VAL A 307 0.22 -21.33 -2.31
C VAL A 307 1.34 -20.37 -1.99
N LYS A 308 1.45 -20.00 -0.71
CA LYS A 308 2.53 -19.15 -0.21
C LYS A 308 3.60 -19.99 0.45
N MET A 309 4.82 -19.88 -0.06
CA MET A 309 6.00 -20.57 0.42
C MET A 309 7.08 -19.56 0.87
N ALA A 310 8.12 -20.04 1.49
CA ALA A 310 9.32 -19.26 1.80
C ALA A 310 10.56 -20.14 1.80
N SER A 311 11.60 -19.68 1.10
CA SER A 311 12.95 -20.23 1.12
C SER A 311 13.86 -19.41 2.06
N ASP A 312 15.14 -19.73 2.06
CA ASP A 312 16.20 -18.91 2.64
C ASP A 312 16.39 -17.58 1.86
N ARG A 313 15.95 -17.51 0.60
CA ARG A 313 16.01 -16.33 -0.28
C ARG A 313 14.87 -15.34 -0.05
N VAL A 314 13.73 -15.79 0.47
CA VAL A 314 12.49 -15.01 0.56
C VAL A 314 12.00 -14.89 1.99
N VAL A 315 11.72 -13.66 2.42
CA VAL A 315 11.05 -13.41 3.71
C VAL A 315 9.60 -13.86 3.61
N GLY A 316 9.23 -14.84 4.43
CA GLY A 316 7.90 -15.45 4.34
C GLY A 316 6.77 -14.52 4.76
N VAL A 317 6.95 -13.81 5.87
CA VAL A 317 5.91 -12.95 6.44
C VAL A 317 6.53 -11.82 7.27
N GLU A 318 5.84 -10.70 7.31
CA GLU A 318 6.19 -9.57 8.16
C GLU A 318 5.33 -9.56 9.43
N MET A 319 6.01 -9.43 10.58
CA MET A 319 5.42 -9.23 11.91
C MET A 319 6.10 -8.00 12.50
N MET A 320 5.43 -6.84 12.49
CA MET A 320 6.08 -5.57 12.84
C MET A 320 5.09 -4.55 13.39
N ASN A 321 5.54 -3.75 14.35
CA ASN A 321 4.78 -2.65 14.94
C ASN A 321 3.44 -3.07 15.57
N GLY A 322 3.31 -4.32 16.01
CA GLY A 322 2.08 -4.89 16.53
C GLY A 322 1.15 -5.51 15.50
N ASP A 323 1.46 -5.36 14.20
CA ASP A 323 0.66 -5.95 13.13
C ASP A 323 1.06 -7.41 12.87
N ASN A 324 0.08 -8.27 12.59
CA ASN A 324 0.23 -9.66 12.17
C ASN A 324 1.05 -10.54 13.14
N MET A 325 0.95 -10.31 14.44
CA MET A 325 1.77 -10.98 15.46
C MET A 325 1.54 -12.50 15.57
N LYS A 326 0.47 -13.03 14.96
CA LYS A 326 0.16 -14.46 14.90
C LYS A 326 0.56 -15.12 13.57
N GLY A 327 1.08 -14.36 12.59
CA GLY A 327 1.27 -14.80 11.21
C GLY A 327 2.46 -15.72 10.95
N PHE A 328 3.08 -16.33 11.97
CA PHE A 328 4.32 -17.11 11.88
C PHE A 328 4.31 -18.18 10.78
N TYR A 329 3.19 -18.89 10.60
CA TYR A 329 3.06 -20.01 9.67
C TYR A 329 2.51 -19.63 8.28
N MET A 330 2.24 -18.34 8.02
CA MET A 330 1.56 -17.90 6.79
C MET A 330 2.31 -18.16 5.48
N ALA A 331 3.57 -18.56 5.52
CA ALA A 331 4.36 -18.86 4.33
C ALA A 331 4.99 -20.28 4.37
N ASP A 332 4.38 -21.19 5.09
CA ASP A 332 4.84 -22.58 5.19
C ASP A 332 4.02 -23.52 4.30
N GLY A 333 3.72 -23.08 3.08
CA GLY A 333 2.85 -23.77 2.17
C GLY A 333 1.37 -23.46 2.44
N ALA A 334 1.07 -22.32 3.06
CA ALA A 334 -0.31 -21.91 3.27
C ALA A 334 -1.05 -21.82 1.93
N THR A 335 -2.16 -22.56 1.84
CA THR A 335 -2.92 -22.77 0.61
C THR A 335 -4.32 -22.23 0.78
N TYR A 336 -4.75 -21.36 -0.11
CA TYR A 336 -6.09 -20.77 -0.09
C TYR A 336 -6.80 -21.08 -1.39
N ILE A 337 -8.09 -21.47 -1.30
CA ILE A 337 -8.93 -21.83 -2.46
C ILE A 337 -10.15 -20.92 -2.47
N TYR A 338 -10.38 -20.27 -3.60
CA TYR A 338 -11.46 -19.31 -3.81
C TYR A 338 -12.42 -19.81 -4.87
N GLN A 339 -13.70 -19.84 -4.58
CA GLN A 339 -14.80 -20.06 -5.52
C GLN A 339 -15.67 -18.80 -5.62
N ASP A 340 -16.20 -18.33 -4.49
CA ASP A 340 -17.05 -17.14 -4.43
C ASP A 340 -16.28 -15.87 -4.10
N GLY A 341 -15.11 -16.01 -3.48
CA GLY A 341 -14.21 -14.93 -3.10
C GLY A 341 -14.35 -14.48 -1.63
N ASP A 342 -15.38 -14.95 -0.93
CA ASP A 342 -15.67 -14.59 0.46
C ASP A 342 -15.12 -15.62 1.47
N GLU A 343 -14.48 -16.70 1.02
CA GLU A 343 -14.05 -17.82 1.85
C GLU A 343 -13.13 -17.43 3.01
N TYR A 344 -12.34 -16.38 2.83
CA TYR A 344 -11.40 -15.90 3.84
C TYR A 344 -11.67 -14.45 4.26
N LEU A 345 -12.85 -13.92 3.93
CA LEU A 345 -13.21 -12.56 4.29
C LEU A 345 -13.44 -12.47 5.80
N ASP A 346 -12.67 -11.61 6.46
CA ASP A 346 -12.76 -11.32 7.89
C ASP A 346 -12.60 -12.52 8.83
N ILE A 347 -12.02 -13.61 8.35
CA ILE A 347 -11.80 -14.83 9.14
C ILE A 347 -10.66 -14.68 10.17
N PHE A 348 -9.80 -13.69 10.04
CA PHE A 348 -8.56 -13.56 10.81
C PHE A 348 -8.74 -13.63 12.34
N PRO A 349 -9.77 -13.04 12.98
CA PRO A 349 -9.98 -13.16 14.42
C PRO A 349 -10.31 -14.58 14.88
N LEU A 350 -10.85 -15.41 13.97
CA LEU A 350 -11.34 -16.76 14.25
C LEU A 350 -10.34 -17.86 13.87
N TRP A 351 -9.26 -17.52 13.14
CA TRP A 351 -8.30 -18.51 12.69
C TRP A 351 -7.56 -19.18 13.86
N ASP A 352 -7.46 -20.51 13.77
CA ASP A 352 -6.40 -21.24 14.45
C ASP A 352 -5.11 -21.08 13.63
N TRP A 353 -4.26 -20.17 14.07
CA TRP A 353 -3.04 -19.76 13.37
C TRP A 353 -1.97 -20.86 13.28
N ARG A 354 -2.16 -22.01 13.98
CA ARG A 354 -1.34 -23.22 13.81
C ARG A 354 -1.95 -24.22 12.83
N LYS A 355 -3.20 -24.02 12.40
CA LYS A 355 -3.94 -24.91 11.50
C LYS A 355 -4.35 -24.24 10.20
N LEU A 356 -3.50 -23.38 9.66
CA LEU A 356 -3.76 -22.78 8.36
C LEU A 356 -3.77 -23.87 7.28
N PRO A 357 -4.66 -23.77 6.27
CA PRO A 357 -4.74 -24.77 5.20
C PRO A 357 -3.37 -24.99 4.52
N GLY A 358 -3.02 -26.25 4.26
CA GLY A 358 -1.75 -26.61 3.63
C GLY A 358 -0.51 -26.52 4.51
N VAL A 359 -0.61 -26.00 5.72
CA VAL A 359 0.53 -25.84 6.63
C VAL A 359 0.73 -27.11 7.47
N THR A 360 2.00 -27.47 7.68
CA THR A 360 2.42 -28.43 8.72
C THR A 360 3.06 -27.65 9.86
N ALA A 361 2.42 -27.63 11.01
CA ALA A 361 2.88 -26.89 12.18
C ALA A 361 2.94 -27.80 13.41
N PHE A 362 3.92 -27.58 14.27
CA PHE A 362 3.98 -28.21 15.57
C PHE A 362 2.82 -27.68 16.44
N GLN A 363 2.00 -28.57 16.95
CA GLN A 363 0.88 -28.23 17.83
C GLN A 363 1.39 -28.07 19.27
N SER A 364 1.13 -26.93 19.87
CA SER A 364 1.53 -26.60 21.24
C SER A 364 0.58 -25.53 21.79
N ASP A 365 0.38 -25.52 23.09
CA ASP A 365 -0.33 -24.49 23.83
C ASP A 365 0.55 -23.25 24.11
N ASP A 366 1.84 -23.31 23.79
CA ASP A 366 2.75 -22.17 23.92
C ASP A 366 2.30 -20.99 23.06
N PRO A 367 2.65 -19.74 23.43
CA PRO A 367 2.42 -18.58 22.58
C PRO A 367 2.99 -18.76 21.16
N MET A 368 2.32 -18.14 20.18
CA MET A 368 2.82 -18.16 18.79
C MET A 368 4.23 -17.56 18.73
N PRO A 369 5.17 -18.18 18.01
CA PRO A 369 6.50 -17.61 17.83
C PRO A 369 6.44 -16.24 17.15
N ILE A 370 7.20 -15.27 17.65
CA ILE A 370 7.30 -13.93 17.11
C ILE A 370 8.62 -13.80 16.37
N ILE A 371 8.56 -13.41 15.10
CA ILE A 371 9.73 -13.04 14.32
C ILE A 371 9.91 -11.53 14.41
N GLN A 372 10.99 -11.09 15.04
CA GLN A 372 11.37 -9.70 15.03
C GLN A 372 12.14 -9.38 13.75
N LYS A 373 11.72 -8.31 13.05
CA LYS A 373 12.26 -7.87 11.76
C LYS A 373 11.94 -8.80 10.59
N CYS A 374 12.19 -8.33 9.38
CA CYS A 374 11.95 -9.04 8.12
C CYS A 374 13.10 -10.03 7.83
N HIS A 375 13.12 -11.17 8.50
CA HIS A 375 14.12 -12.21 8.26
C HIS A 375 13.50 -13.45 7.60
N PRO A 376 14.23 -14.14 6.70
CA PRO A 376 13.83 -15.43 6.18
C PRO A 376 13.58 -16.41 7.33
N ARG A 377 12.49 -17.17 7.23
CA ARG A 377 12.09 -18.11 8.30
C ARG A 377 12.48 -19.55 8.04
N ASN A 378 12.64 -19.89 6.78
CA ASN A 378 13.04 -21.22 6.38
C ASN A 378 14.57 -21.27 6.17
N ALA A 379 15.20 -22.36 6.60
CA ALA A 379 16.64 -22.51 6.48
C ALA A 379 17.05 -23.30 5.22
N THR A 380 16.10 -23.58 4.32
CA THR A 380 16.34 -24.37 3.10
C THR A 380 16.19 -23.52 1.84
N SER A 381 16.99 -23.87 0.83
CA SER A 381 16.87 -23.35 -0.53
C SER A 381 15.91 -24.17 -1.40
N PHE A 382 15.48 -25.36 -0.95
CA PHE A 382 14.57 -26.24 -1.71
C PHE A 382 13.13 -25.72 -1.64
N VAL A 383 12.88 -24.64 -2.34
CA VAL A 383 11.56 -24.05 -2.56
C VAL A 383 11.52 -23.50 -3.98
N GLY A 384 10.47 -23.79 -4.71
CA GLY A 384 10.30 -23.28 -6.06
C GLY A 384 9.13 -23.91 -6.78
N GLY A 385 9.01 -23.58 -8.07
CA GLY A 385 7.98 -24.11 -8.93
C GLY A 385 8.33 -24.01 -10.41
N VAL A 386 7.68 -24.83 -11.20
CA VAL A 386 7.71 -24.81 -12.66
C VAL A 386 6.30 -24.64 -13.20
N SER A 387 6.18 -23.93 -14.31
CA SER A 387 4.90 -23.65 -14.95
C SER A 387 5.04 -23.65 -16.46
N ASN A 388 4.08 -24.27 -17.16
CA ASN A 388 3.95 -24.14 -18.60
C ASN A 388 2.90 -23.09 -19.00
N GLY A 389 2.46 -22.26 -18.03
CA GLY A 389 1.42 -21.25 -18.20
C GLY A 389 0.01 -21.78 -17.97
N MET A 390 -0.27 -23.08 -18.15
CA MET A 390 -1.57 -23.69 -17.93
C MET A 390 -1.59 -24.60 -16.70
N TYR A 391 -0.52 -25.33 -16.47
CA TYR A 391 -0.29 -26.22 -15.34
C TYR A 391 1.06 -25.96 -14.73
N GLY A 392 1.24 -26.40 -13.50
CA GLY A 392 2.54 -26.29 -12.82
C GLY A 392 2.60 -27.13 -11.57
N ILE A 393 3.79 -27.23 -11.04
CA ILE A 393 4.13 -27.91 -9.78
C ILE A 393 4.94 -26.94 -8.96
N SER A 394 4.63 -26.84 -7.67
CA SER A 394 5.46 -26.18 -6.68
C SER A 394 5.86 -27.17 -5.60
N ALA A 395 7.06 -27.02 -5.09
CA ALA A 395 7.57 -27.85 -3.99
C ALA A 395 8.30 -26.97 -2.97
N MET A 396 8.21 -27.38 -1.71
CA MET A 396 8.94 -26.74 -0.63
C MET A 396 9.39 -27.76 0.41
N GLU A 397 10.61 -27.65 0.88
CA GLU A 397 11.05 -28.23 2.13
C GLU A 397 10.81 -27.26 3.27
N VAL A 398 10.17 -27.73 4.32
CA VAL A 398 10.02 -26.99 5.59
C VAL A 398 11.09 -27.54 6.55
N ASN A 399 12.00 -26.68 7.00
CA ASN A 399 13.04 -27.05 7.96
C ASN A 399 13.14 -25.97 9.04
N ARG A 400 12.28 -26.10 10.05
CA ARG A 400 12.24 -25.15 11.18
C ARG A 400 11.41 -25.68 12.35
N ALA A 401 11.66 -25.16 13.54
CA ALA A 401 10.91 -25.48 14.76
C ALA A 401 10.75 -27.01 15.00
N GLY A 402 11.81 -27.79 14.72
CA GLY A 402 11.81 -29.25 14.89
C GLY A 402 11.06 -30.04 13.81
N ILE A 403 10.51 -29.35 12.80
CA ILE A 403 9.81 -30.00 11.68
C ILE A 403 10.73 -30.08 10.47
N LYS A 404 10.82 -31.26 9.89
CA LYS A 404 11.32 -31.51 8.53
C LYS A 404 10.19 -32.12 7.72
N ALA A 405 9.76 -31.45 6.68
CA ALA A 405 8.71 -31.91 5.77
C ALA A 405 8.99 -31.45 4.34
N CYS A 406 8.63 -32.27 3.35
CA CYS A 406 8.59 -31.88 1.95
C CYS A 406 7.13 -31.88 1.48
N LYS A 407 6.74 -30.87 0.76
CA LYS A 407 5.37 -30.67 0.26
C LYS A 407 5.38 -30.51 -1.25
#